data_51e12580e7a094015730c61cf9b38184
#
_entry.id   51e12580e7a094015730c61cf9b38184
#
_cell.length_a   1.000
_cell.length_b   1.000
_cell.length_c   1.000
_cell.angle_alpha   90.00
_cell.angle_beta   90.00
_cell.angle_gamma   90.00
#
_symmetry.space_group_name_H-M   'P 1'
#
loop_
_entity.id
_entity.type
_entity.pdbx_description
1 polymer ?
#
loop_
_entity_poly.entity_id
_entity_poly.type
_entity_poly.pdbx_seq_one_letter_code
_entity_poly.pdbx_strand_id
1 'polypeptide(L)'
;MQAITDAELEAWHDYEVESQREIVALLRQIGEKNQLIRMLIKGEADVCVTSLLDVDPDTGTVIIDRSVSAEQNARIVAAGEVRCDTSLDKIRIVFGLDNLREVQFEGGSALAADIPTSLIRLQRREFYRMPTPVTNPVRAAFPLPAELGGGTGVFPLADISCGGIAIYDNKLQLGTTIGETFKDCRIELPEIGAVTCSLQVRNSIDMTLLNNKTSRRLGCQFVDISRRNLAAVQRYITKLERERNARLAGLA
;
A
#
# COMPACT_ATOMS: atom_id res chain seq x y z
N MET A 1 -2.46 -10.45 -9.42
CA MET A 1 -2.99 -9.12 -9.11
C MET A 1 -3.95 -8.81 -10.22
N GLN A 2 -5.23 -8.57 -9.92
CA GLN A 2 -6.27 -8.34 -10.91
C GLN A 2 -6.06 -7.00 -11.64
N ALA A 3 -6.51 -6.92 -12.89
CA ALA A 3 -6.57 -5.67 -13.64
C ALA A 3 -7.49 -4.68 -12.91
N ILE A 4 -7.10 -3.39 -12.91
CA ILE A 4 -7.89 -2.32 -12.30
C ILE A 4 -9.14 -2.12 -13.13
N THR A 5 -10.30 -2.15 -12.49
CA THR A 5 -11.59 -1.90 -13.14
C THR A 5 -11.91 -0.40 -13.20
N ASP A 6 -12.75 0.01 -14.14
CA ASP A 6 -13.21 1.41 -14.24
C ASP A 6 -13.98 1.84 -12.96
N ALA A 7 -14.74 0.92 -12.33
CA ALA A 7 -15.40 1.16 -11.04
C ALA A 7 -14.43 1.41 -9.88
N GLU A 8 -13.24 0.79 -9.90
CA GLU A 8 -12.20 1.09 -8.90
C GLU A 8 -11.60 2.48 -9.13
N LEU A 9 -11.44 2.92 -10.37
CA LEU A 9 -10.95 4.27 -10.69
C LEU A 9 -11.93 5.34 -10.21
N GLU A 10 -13.22 5.16 -10.43
CA GLU A 10 -14.26 6.07 -9.91
C GLU A 10 -14.24 6.15 -8.38
N ALA A 11 -14.02 5.01 -7.69
CA ALA A 11 -13.90 4.97 -6.24
C ALA A 11 -12.61 5.65 -5.72
N TRP A 12 -11.66 5.97 -6.59
CA TRP A 12 -10.37 6.59 -6.24
C TRP A 12 -10.26 8.06 -6.62
N HIS A 13 -11.34 8.67 -7.06
CA HIS A 13 -11.38 10.08 -7.46
C HIS A 13 -10.81 11.05 -6.38
N ASP A 14 -11.06 10.76 -5.09
CA ASP A 14 -10.49 11.55 -3.98
C ASP A 14 -8.96 11.52 -3.90
N TYR A 15 -8.31 10.65 -4.66
CA TYR A 15 -6.85 10.49 -4.72
C TYR A 15 -6.25 10.97 -6.04
N GLU A 16 -7.03 11.68 -6.83
CA GLU A 16 -6.61 12.22 -8.12
C GLU A 16 -5.71 13.44 -7.93
N VAL A 17 -4.62 13.46 -8.69
CA VAL A 17 -3.67 14.57 -8.79
C VAL A 17 -3.79 15.14 -10.20
N GLU A 18 -4.20 16.40 -10.31
CA GLU A 18 -4.37 17.12 -11.56
C GLU A 18 -3.30 18.20 -11.79
N SER A 19 -2.50 18.49 -10.75
CA SER A 19 -1.43 19.48 -10.84
C SER A 19 -0.31 18.97 -11.73
N GLN A 20 -0.15 19.54 -12.93
CA GLN A 20 0.92 19.17 -13.88
C GLN A 20 2.31 19.21 -13.25
N ARG A 21 2.59 20.19 -12.40
CA ARG A 21 3.85 20.30 -11.68
C ARG A 21 4.08 19.10 -10.75
N GLU A 22 3.04 18.65 -10.05
CA GLU A 22 3.11 17.50 -9.16
C GLU A 22 3.22 16.21 -9.95
N ILE A 23 2.47 16.06 -11.04
CA ILE A 23 2.53 14.91 -11.95
C ILE A 23 3.95 14.72 -12.48
N VAL A 24 4.56 15.77 -13.03
CA VAL A 24 5.94 15.75 -13.54
C VAL A 24 6.93 15.35 -12.43
N ALA A 25 6.78 15.92 -11.23
CA ALA A 25 7.64 15.58 -10.09
C ALA A 25 7.51 14.11 -9.67
N LEU A 26 6.30 13.56 -9.66
CA LEU A 26 6.05 12.16 -9.34
C LEU A 26 6.62 11.22 -10.41
N LEU A 27 6.41 11.53 -11.70
CA LEU A 27 6.94 10.75 -12.79
C LEU A 27 8.48 10.74 -12.78
N ARG A 28 9.13 11.88 -12.57
CA ARG A 28 10.59 11.96 -12.42
C ARG A 28 11.10 11.10 -11.26
N GLN A 29 10.44 11.15 -10.09
CA GLN A 29 10.82 10.29 -8.96
C GLN A 29 10.64 8.79 -9.27
N ILE A 30 9.63 8.41 -10.06
CA ILE A 30 9.43 7.03 -10.51
C ILE A 30 10.62 6.59 -11.35
N GLY A 31 11.08 7.42 -12.31
CA GLY A 31 12.27 7.17 -13.14
C GLY A 31 13.55 7.11 -12.31
N GLU A 32 13.86 8.15 -11.51
CA GLU A 32 15.04 8.24 -10.66
C GLU A 32 15.20 7.04 -9.70
N LYS A 33 14.08 6.52 -9.18
CA LYS A 33 14.07 5.35 -8.30
C LYS A 33 13.98 4.03 -9.06
N ASN A 34 14.05 4.04 -10.38
CA ASN A 34 13.93 2.87 -11.24
C ASN A 34 12.72 1.99 -10.89
N GLN A 35 11.55 2.61 -10.63
CA GLN A 35 10.36 1.86 -10.34
C GLN A 35 9.80 1.21 -11.60
N LEU A 36 9.55 -0.09 -11.52
CA LEU A 36 8.92 -0.81 -12.63
C LEU A 36 7.47 -0.37 -12.79
N ILE A 37 7.08 -0.14 -14.03
CA ILE A 37 5.72 0.24 -14.45
C ILE A 37 5.11 -0.94 -15.18
N ARG A 38 3.91 -1.31 -14.79
CA ARG A 38 3.09 -2.29 -15.50
C ARG A 38 2.15 -1.57 -16.42
N MET A 39 2.32 -1.75 -17.72
CA MET A 39 1.41 -1.25 -18.75
C MET A 39 0.40 -2.32 -19.13
N LEU A 40 -0.87 -1.93 -19.21
CA LEU A 40 -2.00 -2.77 -19.58
C LEU A 40 -2.79 -2.08 -20.69
N ILE A 41 -3.03 -2.82 -21.76
CA ILE A 41 -3.99 -2.42 -22.79
C ILE A 41 -5.39 -2.78 -22.31
N LYS A 42 -6.34 -1.88 -22.47
CA LYS A 42 -7.73 -2.11 -22.04
C LYS A 42 -8.33 -3.33 -22.75
N GLY A 43 -8.84 -4.29 -21.96
CA GLY A 43 -9.44 -5.53 -22.49
C GLY A 43 -8.45 -6.67 -22.77
N GLU A 44 -7.15 -6.44 -22.58
CA GLU A 44 -6.13 -7.50 -22.71
C GLU A 44 -5.70 -8.03 -21.33
N ALA A 45 -5.34 -9.32 -21.27
CA ALA A 45 -4.76 -9.93 -20.07
C ALA A 45 -3.24 -9.75 -20.00
N ASP A 46 -2.61 -9.44 -21.12
CA ASP A 46 -1.16 -9.25 -21.25
C ASP A 46 -0.71 -7.97 -20.54
N VAL A 47 0.37 -8.10 -19.77
CA VAL A 47 1.00 -7.01 -19.06
C VAL A 47 2.41 -6.80 -19.61
N CYS A 48 2.69 -5.60 -20.10
CA CYS A 48 4.05 -5.16 -20.39
C CYS A 48 4.66 -4.56 -19.12
N VAL A 49 5.87 -4.98 -18.76
CA VAL A 49 6.64 -4.35 -17.67
C VAL A 49 7.72 -3.48 -18.30
N THR A 50 7.75 -2.23 -17.90
CA THR A 50 8.64 -1.21 -18.44
C THR A 50 9.21 -0.34 -17.32
N SER A 51 10.08 0.61 -17.67
CA SER A 51 10.59 1.67 -16.80
C SER A 51 10.44 3.03 -17.48
N LEU A 52 10.39 4.08 -16.69
CA LEU A 52 10.39 5.45 -17.17
C LEU A 52 11.84 5.90 -17.36
N LEU A 53 12.18 6.35 -18.56
CA LEU A 53 13.52 6.77 -18.93
C LEU A 53 13.70 8.28 -18.78
N ASP A 54 12.71 9.08 -19.21
CA ASP A 54 12.77 10.54 -19.13
C ASP A 54 11.39 11.17 -19.04
N VAL A 55 11.33 12.41 -18.51
CA VAL A 55 10.14 13.27 -18.45
C VAL A 55 10.53 14.68 -18.86
N ASP A 56 10.09 15.08 -20.03
CA ASP A 56 10.32 16.42 -20.59
C ASP A 56 9.03 17.27 -20.49
N PRO A 57 8.94 18.19 -19.51
CA PRO A 57 7.78 19.06 -19.37
C PRO A 57 7.69 20.14 -20.45
N ASP A 58 8.79 20.47 -21.11
CA ASP A 58 8.81 21.52 -22.15
C ASP A 58 8.14 21.03 -23.42
N THR A 59 8.34 19.77 -23.78
CA THR A 59 7.67 19.10 -24.91
C THR A 59 6.38 18.38 -24.49
N GLY A 60 6.09 18.30 -23.19
CA GLY A 60 4.94 17.57 -22.65
C GLY A 60 5.02 16.05 -22.83
N THR A 61 6.24 15.49 -22.88
CA THR A 61 6.48 14.11 -23.29
C THR A 61 7.11 13.28 -22.14
N VAL A 62 6.69 12.03 -22.02
CA VAL A 62 7.37 10.98 -21.24
C VAL A 62 8.01 9.97 -22.17
N ILE A 63 9.22 9.51 -21.82
CA ILE A 63 9.93 8.45 -22.52
C ILE A 63 9.96 7.21 -21.61
N ILE A 64 9.50 6.08 -22.15
CA ILE A 64 9.48 4.80 -21.47
C ILE A 64 10.27 3.76 -22.26
N ASP A 65 10.84 2.80 -21.56
CA ASP A 65 11.52 1.69 -22.20
C ASP A 65 10.51 0.83 -22.98
N ARG A 66 10.95 0.23 -24.06
CA ARG A 66 10.11 -0.65 -24.87
C ARG A 66 10.20 -2.11 -24.41
N SER A 67 9.19 -2.89 -24.74
CA SER A 67 9.28 -4.34 -24.61
C SER A 67 10.33 -4.91 -25.58
N VAL A 68 10.94 -6.02 -25.20
CA VAL A 68 11.79 -6.81 -26.10
C VAL A 68 10.99 -7.40 -27.28
N SER A 69 9.68 -7.54 -27.14
CA SER A 69 8.76 -8.02 -28.16
C SER A 69 8.29 -6.88 -29.07
N ALA A 70 8.71 -6.91 -30.35
CA ALA A 70 8.26 -5.95 -31.34
C ALA A 70 6.73 -6.00 -31.56
N GLU A 71 6.13 -7.19 -31.49
CA GLU A 71 4.68 -7.36 -31.58
C GLU A 71 3.95 -6.68 -30.42
N GLN A 72 4.45 -6.82 -29.20
CA GLN A 72 3.87 -6.17 -28.03
C GLN A 72 3.97 -4.64 -28.14
N ASN A 73 5.10 -4.11 -28.61
CA ASN A 73 5.27 -2.66 -28.85
C ASN A 73 4.29 -2.15 -29.91
N ALA A 74 4.11 -2.88 -31.02
CA ALA A 74 3.16 -2.50 -32.05
C ALA A 74 1.71 -2.48 -31.52
N ARG A 75 1.32 -3.45 -30.68
CA ARG A 75 -0.01 -3.45 -30.02
C ARG A 75 -0.18 -2.27 -29.07
N ILE A 76 0.84 -1.95 -28.27
CA ILE A 76 0.84 -0.80 -27.33
C ILE A 76 0.64 0.50 -28.08
N VAL A 77 1.39 0.71 -29.18
CA VAL A 77 1.26 1.92 -30.02
C VAL A 77 -0.11 1.97 -30.69
N ALA A 78 -0.61 0.83 -31.19
CA ALA A 78 -1.91 0.76 -31.86
C ALA A 78 -3.11 0.93 -30.89
N ALA A 79 -2.94 0.67 -29.60
CA ALA A 79 -4.01 0.81 -28.60
C ALA A 79 -4.42 2.26 -28.36
N GLY A 80 -3.54 3.24 -28.66
CA GLY A 80 -3.79 4.68 -28.45
C GLY A 80 -3.70 5.10 -27.01
N GLU A 81 -4.29 4.35 -26.09
CA GLU A 81 -4.27 4.56 -24.63
C GLU A 81 -3.84 3.29 -23.91
N VAL A 82 -2.95 3.41 -22.94
CA VAL A 82 -2.57 2.33 -22.03
C VAL A 82 -2.67 2.77 -20.59
N ARG A 83 -3.02 1.84 -19.71
CA ARG A 83 -3.05 2.06 -18.28
C ARG A 83 -1.73 1.63 -17.65
N CYS A 84 -1.14 2.52 -16.87
CA CYS A 84 0.10 2.31 -16.13
C CYS A 84 -0.18 2.16 -14.64
N ASP A 85 0.46 1.17 -14.00
CA ASP A 85 0.34 0.86 -12.57
C ASP A 85 1.75 0.65 -12.00
N THR A 86 2.12 1.46 -11.03
CA THR A 86 3.42 1.40 -10.35
C THR A 86 3.28 1.72 -8.87
N SER A 87 4.40 1.74 -8.16
CA SER A 87 4.43 2.13 -6.76
C SER A 87 5.65 3.00 -6.47
N LEU A 88 5.44 4.15 -5.86
CA LEU A 88 6.48 5.05 -5.38
C LEU A 88 6.37 5.14 -3.85
N ASP A 89 7.47 4.82 -3.14
CA ASP A 89 7.52 4.81 -1.67
C ASP A 89 6.37 4.00 -1.02
N LYS A 90 6.00 2.86 -1.64
CA LYS A 90 4.89 1.98 -1.24
C LYS A 90 3.50 2.59 -1.40
N ILE A 91 3.40 3.71 -2.09
CA ILE A 91 2.14 4.33 -2.51
C ILE A 91 1.89 3.89 -3.94
N ARG A 92 0.73 3.30 -4.20
CA ARG A 92 0.34 2.91 -5.56
C ARG A 92 0.01 4.14 -6.37
N ILE A 93 0.54 4.21 -7.60
CA ILE A 93 0.28 5.27 -8.57
C ILE A 93 -0.26 4.63 -9.83
N VAL A 94 -1.37 5.17 -10.34
CA VAL A 94 -2.05 4.71 -11.54
C VAL A 94 -2.29 5.90 -12.46
N PHE A 95 -1.97 5.76 -13.74
CA PHE A 95 -2.16 6.82 -14.76
C PHE A 95 -2.39 6.22 -16.14
N GLY A 96 -3.01 6.98 -17.03
CA GLY A 96 -3.11 6.70 -18.46
C GLY A 96 -1.92 7.31 -19.21
N LEU A 97 -1.50 6.68 -20.28
CA LEU A 97 -0.60 7.26 -21.28
C LEU A 97 -1.26 7.20 -22.64
N ASP A 98 -1.30 8.34 -23.30
CA ASP A 98 -1.90 8.54 -24.62
C ASP A 98 -0.84 8.89 -25.66
N ASN A 99 -1.23 8.80 -26.95
CA ASN A 99 -0.38 9.17 -28.08
C ASN A 99 0.96 8.44 -28.11
N LEU A 100 0.93 7.13 -27.78
CA LEU A 100 2.14 6.31 -27.77
C LEU A 100 2.73 6.20 -29.19
N ARG A 101 4.05 6.39 -29.28
CA ARG A 101 4.79 6.34 -30.53
C ARG A 101 6.22 5.82 -30.33
N GLU A 102 6.77 5.15 -31.32
CA GLU A 102 8.17 4.75 -31.28
C GLU A 102 9.08 5.96 -31.53
N VAL A 103 10.16 6.04 -30.77
CA VAL A 103 11.17 7.11 -30.85
C VAL A 103 12.59 6.55 -30.71
N GLN A 104 13.58 7.34 -31.09
CA GLN A 104 14.99 7.09 -30.76
C GLN A 104 15.33 7.95 -29.52
N PHE A 105 15.85 7.33 -28.48
CA PHE A 105 16.26 7.99 -27.24
C PHE A 105 17.65 7.46 -26.83
N GLU A 106 18.63 8.34 -26.63
CA GLU A 106 20.01 8.00 -26.22
C GLU A 106 20.67 6.88 -27.04
N GLY A 107 20.38 6.82 -28.35
CA GLY A 107 20.91 5.82 -29.24
C GLY A 107 20.21 4.46 -29.27
N GLY A 108 19.14 4.31 -28.49
CA GLY A 108 18.26 3.14 -28.45
C GLY A 108 16.83 3.46 -28.89
N SER A 109 16.05 2.42 -29.22
CA SER A 109 14.63 2.58 -29.51
C SER A 109 13.84 2.59 -28.19
N ALA A 110 12.93 3.53 -28.05
CA ALA A 110 12.05 3.71 -26.89
C ALA A 110 10.61 4.02 -27.34
N LEU A 111 9.71 4.15 -26.40
CA LEU A 111 8.34 4.64 -26.62
C LEU A 111 8.20 6.02 -25.98
N ALA A 112 7.59 6.95 -26.70
CA ALA A 112 7.16 8.23 -26.17
C ALA A 112 5.65 8.28 -26.03
N ALA A 113 5.17 8.99 -25.01
CA ALA A 113 3.76 9.30 -24.81
C ALA A 113 3.60 10.73 -24.28
N ASP A 114 2.40 11.25 -24.29
CA ASP A 114 2.13 12.54 -23.68
C ASP A 114 2.15 12.41 -22.12
N ILE A 115 2.57 13.49 -21.44
CA ILE A 115 2.45 13.56 -19.98
C ILE A 115 0.96 13.50 -19.61
N PRO A 116 0.55 12.61 -18.69
CA PRO A 116 -0.85 12.47 -18.33
C PRO A 116 -1.41 13.76 -17.75
N THR A 117 -2.68 14.05 -18.01
CA THR A 117 -3.39 15.20 -17.45
C THR A 117 -3.77 15.00 -15.99
N SER A 118 -3.93 13.75 -15.57
CA SER A 118 -4.15 13.36 -14.18
C SER A 118 -3.51 12.02 -13.85
N LEU A 119 -3.29 11.76 -12.58
CA LEU A 119 -2.90 10.46 -12.07
C LEU A 119 -3.54 10.20 -10.71
N ILE A 120 -3.73 8.93 -10.35
CA ILE A 120 -4.24 8.53 -9.05
C ILE A 120 -3.06 8.14 -8.16
N ARG A 121 -2.93 8.81 -7.02
CA ARG A 121 -1.95 8.52 -5.97
C ARG A 121 -2.67 7.96 -4.75
N LEU A 122 -2.75 6.62 -4.62
CA LEU A 122 -3.55 5.93 -3.59
C LEU A 122 -2.95 6.03 -2.19
N GLN A 123 -2.84 7.25 -1.65
CA GLN A 123 -2.42 7.48 -0.28
C GLN A 123 -3.64 7.43 0.67
N ARG A 124 -4.19 6.22 0.92
CA ARG A 124 -5.34 6.01 1.82
C ARG A 124 -5.00 6.08 3.31
N ARG A 125 -3.70 6.10 3.67
CA ARG A 125 -3.26 5.99 5.05
C ARG A 125 -2.79 7.34 5.56
N GLU A 126 -3.46 7.86 6.57
CA GLU A 126 -3.04 9.07 7.28
C GLU A 126 -1.82 8.82 8.18
N PHE A 127 -1.72 7.59 8.74
CA PHE A 127 -0.68 7.23 9.69
C PHE A 127 0.25 6.16 9.12
N TYR A 128 1.55 6.40 9.33
CA TYR A 128 2.56 5.39 9.04
C TYR A 128 2.35 4.16 9.93
N ARG A 129 2.48 2.98 9.35
CA ARG A 129 2.34 1.69 10.04
C ARG A 129 3.70 1.06 10.24
N MET A 130 4.03 0.78 11.50
CA MET A 130 5.27 0.11 11.88
C MET A 130 5.00 -1.39 12.09
N PRO A 131 5.68 -2.30 11.35
CA PRO A 131 5.62 -3.72 11.64
C PRO A 131 6.14 -4.01 13.05
N THR A 132 5.48 -4.91 13.79
CA THR A 132 5.95 -5.36 15.10
C THR A 132 6.93 -6.52 14.95
N PRO A 133 7.85 -6.71 15.93
CA PRO A 133 8.80 -7.83 15.91
C PRO A 133 8.08 -9.19 15.88
N VAL A 134 8.55 -10.09 15.02
CA VAL A 134 7.98 -11.44 14.87
C VAL A 134 8.46 -12.38 16.01
N THR A 135 9.71 -12.25 16.42
CA THR A 135 10.34 -13.11 17.45
C THR A 135 9.81 -12.86 18.85
N ASN A 136 9.42 -11.62 19.16
CA ASN A 136 8.77 -11.24 20.42
C ASN A 136 7.55 -10.36 20.09
N PRO A 137 6.45 -10.96 19.64
CA PRO A 137 5.31 -10.20 19.14
C PRO A 137 4.61 -9.45 20.28
N VAL A 138 4.34 -8.19 20.05
CA VAL A 138 3.39 -7.41 20.86
C VAL A 138 2.03 -8.09 20.77
N ARG A 139 1.29 -8.10 21.86
CA ARG A 139 0.00 -8.78 21.94
C ARG A 139 -1.10 -7.80 22.34
N ALA A 140 -2.27 -8.02 21.76
CA ALA A 140 -3.49 -7.36 22.17
C ALA A 140 -4.47 -8.38 22.71
N ALA A 141 -5.06 -8.06 23.87
CA ALA A 141 -6.13 -8.83 24.51
C ALA A 141 -7.47 -8.19 24.18
N PHE A 142 -8.39 -9.01 23.70
CA PHE A 142 -9.76 -8.60 23.33
C PHE A 142 -10.74 -9.33 24.23
N PRO A 143 -11.64 -8.63 24.93
CA PRO A 143 -12.80 -9.26 25.53
C PRO A 143 -13.68 -9.91 24.45
N LEU A 144 -13.89 -11.21 24.55
CA LEU A 144 -14.73 -11.94 23.60
C LEU A 144 -16.18 -11.91 24.05
N PRO A 145 -17.14 -11.55 23.15
CA PRO A 145 -18.57 -11.69 23.42
C PRO A 145 -18.96 -13.12 23.76
N ALA A 146 -20.07 -13.29 24.48
CA ALA A 146 -20.56 -14.62 24.88
C ALA A 146 -20.81 -15.53 23.65
N GLU A 147 -21.27 -14.96 22.54
CA GLU A 147 -21.50 -15.64 21.26
C GLU A 147 -20.21 -16.20 20.63
N LEU A 148 -19.06 -15.61 20.97
CA LEU A 148 -17.72 -16.03 20.53
C LEU A 148 -16.98 -16.85 21.61
N GLY A 149 -17.71 -17.41 22.59
CA GLY A 149 -17.17 -18.26 23.65
C GLY A 149 -16.80 -17.51 24.94
N GLY A 150 -16.95 -16.19 25.00
CA GLY A 150 -16.65 -15.38 26.19
C GLY A 150 -15.18 -15.33 26.56
N GLY A 151 -14.85 -14.63 27.65
CA GLY A 151 -13.49 -14.54 28.18
C GLY A 151 -12.61 -13.54 27.41
N THR A 152 -11.33 -13.87 27.23
CA THR A 152 -10.34 -12.97 26.59
C THR A 152 -9.54 -13.72 25.54
N GLY A 153 -9.58 -13.22 24.30
CA GLY A 153 -8.70 -13.64 23.22
C GLY A 153 -7.41 -12.82 23.21
N VAL A 154 -6.27 -13.45 22.96
CA VAL A 154 -4.96 -12.79 22.90
C VAL A 154 -4.34 -13.00 21.53
N PHE A 155 -4.08 -11.90 20.82
CA PHE A 155 -3.66 -11.90 19.43
C PHE A 155 -2.34 -11.17 19.24
N PRO A 156 -1.37 -11.75 18.48
CA PRO A 156 -0.15 -11.04 18.13
C PRO A 156 -0.44 -9.93 17.14
N LEU A 157 0.23 -8.78 17.30
CA LEU A 157 0.16 -7.68 16.35
C LEU A 157 0.99 -8.00 15.10
N ALA A 158 0.46 -7.61 13.94
CA ALA A 158 1.19 -7.55 12.67
C ALA A 158 1.88 -6.19 12.50
N ASP A 159 1.15 -5.13 12.78
CA ASP A 159 1.64 -3.75 12.74
C ASP A 159 0.85 -2.85 13.71
N ILE A 160 1.42 -1.65 13.95
CA ILE A 160 0.85 -0.60 14.80
C ILE A 160 1.05 0.77 14.14
N SER A 161 0.09 1.65 14.31
CA SER A 161 0.11 3.07 13.90
C SER A 161 -0.60 3.94 14.92
N CYS A 162 -0.54 5.27 14.76
CA CYS A 162 -1.34 6.18 15.60
C CYS A 162 -2.86 6.04 15.37
N GLY A 163 -3.29 5.47 14.24
CA GLY A 163 -4.71 5.26 13.93
C GLY A 163 -5.25 3.89 14.35
N GLY A 164 -4.39 2.93 14.70
CA GLY A 164 -4.85 1.58 15.02
C GLY A 164 -3.77 0.51 14.93
N ILE A 165 -4.20 -0.75 14.98
CA ILE A 165 -3.35 -1.93 14.92
C ILE A 165 -3.85 -2.92 13.87
N ALA A 166 -2.95 -3.79 13.41
CA ALA A 166 -3.36 -5.02 12.75
C ALA A 166 -2.93 -6.22 13.61
N ILE A 167 -3.79 -7.23 13.71
CA ILE A 167 -3.55 -8.45 14.48
C ILE A 167 -3.66 -9.69 13.60
N TYR A 168 -3.06 -10.80 14.06
CA TYR A 168 -3.27 -12.13 13.49
C TYR A 168 -4.20 -12.95 14.38
N ASP A 169 -5.34 -13.33 13.83
CA ASP A 169 -6.25 -14.29 14.44
C ASP A 169 -6.04 -15.68 13.80
N ASN A 170 -5.11 -16.42 14.36
CA ASN A 170 -4.73 -17.74 13.87
C ASN A 170 -5.74 -18.83 14.23
N LYS A 171 -6.71 -18.54 15.08
CA LYS A 171 -7.73 -19.49 15.53
C LYS A 171 -9.13 -19.12 15.03
N LEU A 172 -9.23 -18.03 14.26
CA LEU A 172 -10.49 -17.49 13.74
C LEU A 172 -11.53 -17.24 14.85
N GLN A 173 -11.08 -16.69 15.98
CA GLN A 173 -11.90 -16.45 17.17
C GLN A 173 -12.70 -15.14 17.10
N LEU A 174 -12.26 -14.19 16.28
CA LEU A 174 -12.95 -12.91 16.10
C LEU A 174 -13.83 -12.94 14.86
N GLY A 175 -14.95 -12.20 14.94
CA GLY A 175 -15.80 -11.96 13.78
C GLY A 175 -15.09 -11.18 12.66
N THR A 176 -15.68 -11.21 11.48
CA THR A 176 -15.16 -10.49 10.29
C THR A 176 -15.98 -9.26 9.95
N THR A 177 -16.98 -8.94 10.76
CA THR A 177 -17.92 -7.86 10.49
C THR A 177 -17.19 -6.51 10.54
N ILE A 178 -17.12 -5.87 9.40
CA ILE A 178 -16.56 -4.51 9.30
C ILE A 178 -17.46 -3.56 10.09
N GLY A 179 -16.85 -2.74 10.95
CA GLY A 179 -17.55 -1.84 11.86
C GLY A 179 -17.79 -2.42 13.26
N GLU A 180 -17.61 -3.74 13.47
CA GLU A 180 -17.67 -4.35 14.79
C GLU A 180 -16.65 -3.71 15.73
N THR A 181 -17.08 -3.39 16.96
CA THR A 181 -16.25 -2.68 17.93
C THR A 181 -16.09 -3.50 19.21
N PHE A 182 -14.84 -3.79 19.55
CA PHE A 182 -14.46 -4.43 20.82
C PHE A 182 -14.01 -3.36 21.80
N LYS A 183 -14.71 -3.25 22.94
CA LYS A 183 -14.37 -2.33 24.01
C LYS A 183 -13.33 -2.94 24.95
N ASP A 184 -12.64 -2.11 25.71
CA ASP A 184 -11.71 -2.51 26.77
C ASP A 184 -10.59 -3.46 26.28
N CYS A 185 -10.19 -3.34 25.02
CA CYS A 185 -9.04 -4.04 24.48
C CYS A 185 -7.76 -3.53 25.14
N ARG A 186 -6.85 -4.44 25.48
CA ARG A 186 -5.59 -4.11 26.14
C ARG A 186 -4.39 -4.51 25.28
N ILE A 187 -3.50 -3.56 25.04
CA ILE A 187 -2.28 -3.76 24.28
C ILE A 187 -1.09 -3.60 25.22
N GLU A 188 -0.24 -4.62 25.35
CA GLU A 188 0.99 -4.58 26.15
C GLU A 188 2.14 -4.09 25.27
N LEU A 189 2.53 -2.81 25.45
CA LEU A 189 3.64 -2.21 24.73
C LEU A 189 4.93 -2.40 25.53
N PRO A 190 5.92 -3.18 25.05
CA PRO A 190 7.18 -3.41 25.75
C PRO A 190 7.86 -2.11 26.18
N GLU A 191 8.28 -2.05 27.46
CA GLU A 191 8.98 -0.91 28.11
C GLU A 191 8.15 0.38 28.22
N ILE A 192 6.97 0.43 27.62
CA ILE A 192 6.09 1.60 27.65
C ILE A 192 4.92 1.38 28.63
N GLY A 193 4.40 0.15 28.67
CA GLY A 193 3.26 -0.23 29.52
C GLY A 193 2.00 -0.57 28.71
N ALA A 194 0.91 -0.80 29.44
CA ALA A 194 -0.36 -1.19 28.86
C ALA A 194 -1.15 0.02 28.34
N VAL A 195 -1.80 -0.17 27.20
CA VAL A 195 -2.74 0.76 26.59
C VAL A 195 -4.12 0.09 26.54
N THR A 196 -5.15 0.73 27.11
CA THR A 196 -6.54 0.28 27.01
C THR A 196 -7.31 1.19 26.06
N CYS A 197 -8.05 0.62 25.12
CA CYS A 197 -8.82 1.34 24.11
C CYS A 197 -9.95 0.49 23.55
N SER A 198 -10.87 1.10 22.82
CA SER A 198 -11.81 0.40 21.96
C SER A 198 -11.18 0.23 20.56
N LEU A 199 -11.42 -0.91 19.94
CA LEU A 199 -10.91 -1.28 18.63
C LEU A 199 -12.07 -1.64 17.70
N GLN A 200 -12.15 -0.95 16.55
CA GLN A 200 -13.18 -1.22 15.53
C GLN A 200 -12.54 -1.92 14.33
N VAL A 201 -13.12 -3.03 13.89
CA VAL A 201 -12.68 -3.76 12.70
C VAL A 201 -12.94 -2.90 11.44
N ARG A 202 -11.88 -2.64 10.67
CA ARG A 202 -11.92 -1.86 9.42
C ARG A 202 -11.52 -2.67 8.20
N ASN A 203 -10.84 -3.79 8.40
CA ASN A 203 -10.40 -4.66 7.33
C ASN A 203 -10.20 -6.08 7.84
N SER A 204 -10.54 -7.08 7.00
CA SER A 204 -10.35 -8.50 7.28
C SER A 204 -9.79 -9.18 6.03
N ILE A 205 -8.68 -9.90 6.18
CA ILE A 205 -8.02 -10.63 5.09
C ILE A 205 -7.69 -12.03 5.59
N ASP A 206 -8.26 -13.04 4.96
CA ASP A 206 -7.88 -14.43 5.20
C ASP A 206 -6.62 -14.78 4.40
N MET A 207 -5.69 -15.45 5.06
CA MET A 207 -4.40 -15.84 4.50
C MET A 207 -4.18 -17.35 4.71
N THR A 208 -3.68 -18.02 3.68
CA THR A 208 -3.23 -19.40 3.81
C THR A 208 -1.75 -19.41 4.18
N LEU A 209 -1.42 -20.01 5.32
CA LEU A 209 -0.05 -20.20 5.78
C LEU A 209 0.63 -21.34 5.01
N LEU A 210 1.97 -21.42 5.06
CA LEU A 210 2.76 -22.47 4.41
C LEU A 210 2.37 -23.91 4.83
N ASN A 211 1.79 -24.06 6.02
CA ASN A 211 1.27 -25.33 6.54
C ASN A 211 -0.19 -25.60 6.18
N ASN A 212 -0.74 -24.91 5.18
CA ASN A 212 -2.13 -24.95 4.72
C ASN A 212 -3.18 -24.57 5.81
N LYS A 213 -2.77 -23.97 6.91
CA LYS A 213 -3.72 -23.45 7.91
C LYS A 213 -4.16 -22.04 7.50
N THR A 214 -5.42 -21.75 7.72
CA THR A 214 -5.97 -20.40 7.55
C THR A 214 -5.61 -19.56 8.75
N SER A 215 -5.13 -18.36 8.50
CA SER A 215 -4.94 -17.29 9.48
C SER A 215 -5.67 -16.05 8.97
N ARG A 216 -6.19 -15.26 9.87
CA ARG A 216 -6.88 -14.00 9.53
C ARG A 216 -6.09 -12.83 10.04
N ARG A 217 -5.88 -11.85 9.13
CA ARG A 217 -5.32 -10.56 9.51
C ARG A 217 -6.45 -9.54 9.59
N LEU A 218 -6.70 -9.05 10.81
CA LEU A 218 -7.68 -8.00 11.07
C LEU A 218 -6.97 -6.66 11.25
N GLY A 219 -7.41 -5.65 10.50
CA GLY A 219 -7.04 -4.25 10.70
C GLY A 219 -8.08 -3.57 11.56
N CYS A 220 -7.66 -3.04 12.71
CA CYS A 220 -8.54 -2.40 13.69
C CYS A 220 -8.13 -0.95 13.91
N GLN A 221 -9.11 -0.05 13.91
CA GLN A 221 -8.94 1.37 14.21
C GLN A 221 -9.15 1.62 15.71
N PHE A 222 -8.36 2.51 16.30
CA PHE A 222 -8.64 3.04 17.63
C PHE A 222 -9.91 3.87 17.62
N VAL A 223 -10.82 3.59 18.56
CA VAL A 223 -12.00 4.39 18.84
C VAL A 223 -11.86 4.90 20.29
N ASP A 224 -12.06 6.19 20.49
CA ASP A 224 -12.03 6.84 21.81
C ASP A 224 -10.73 6.61 22.61
N ILE A 225 -9.58 6.49 21.92
CA ILE A 225 -8.28 6.37 22.59
C ILE A 225 -7.94 7.66 23.33
N SER A 226 -7.62 7.57 24.63
CA SER A 226 -7.21 8.72 25.42
C SER A 226 -5.89 9.33 24.91
N ARG A 227 -5.69 10.65 25.11
CA ARG A 227 -4.43 11.33 24.73
C ARG A 227 -3.20 10.69 25.37
N ARG A 228 -3.33 10.22 26.62
CA ARG A 228 -2.26 9.51 27.35
C ARG A 228 -1.88 8.20 26.64
N ASN A 229 -2.90 7.41 26.28
CA ASN A 229 -2.71 6.12 25.61
C ASN A 229 -2.15 6.30 24.18
N LEU A 230 -2.65 7.30 23.45
CA LEU A 230 -2.11 7.66 22.13
C LEU A 230 -0.63 8.08 22.22
N ALA A 231 -0.26 8.88 23.20
CA ALA A 231 1.14 9.27 23.44
C ALA A 231 2.03 8.04 23.77
N ALA A 232 1.49 7.03 24.47
CA ALA A 232 2.19 5.77 24.71
C ALA A 232 2.42 5.00 23.39
N VAL A 233 1.40 4.92 22.54
CA VAL A 233 1.50 4.32 21.20
C VAL A 233 2.55 5.03 20.34
N GLN A 234 2.54 6.38 20.31
CA GLN A 234 3.53 7.17 19.58
C GLN A 234 4.96 6.89 20.04
N ARG A 235 5.20 6.87 21.36
CA ARG A 235 6.52 6.53 21.92
C ARG A 235 6.98 5.14 21.47
N TYR A 236 6.08 4.16 21.47
CA TYR A 236 6.40 2.81 21.03
C TYR A 236 6.75 2.76 19.54
N ILE A 237 5.98 3.44 18.68
CA ILE A 237 6.27 3.53 17.24
C ILE A 237 7.65 4.17 17.00
N THR A 238 7.96 5.26 17.67
CA THR A 238 9.28 5.94 17.58
C THR A 238 10.43 5.01 18.02
N LYS A 239 10.22 4.19 19.08
CA LYS A 239 11.18 3.18 19.50
C LYS A 239 11.41 2.15 18.38
N LEU A 240 10.36 1.55 17.84
CA LEU A 240 10.46 0.57 16.75
C LEU A 240 11.16 1.14 15.51
N GLU A 241 10.90 2.41 15.19
CA GLU A 241 11.55 3.09 14.08
C GLU A 241 13.05 3.24 14.30
N ARG A 242 13.47 3.67 15.49
CA ARG A 242 14.89 3.77 15.86
C ARG A 242 15.59 2.42 15.79
N GLU A 243 14.99 1.36 16.33
CA GLU A 243 15.54 0.01 16.27
C GLU A 243 15.66 -0.52 14.85
N ARG A 244 14.69 -0.21 13.98
CA ARG A 244 14.73 -0.55 12.56
C ARG A 244 15.87 0.19 11.85
N ASN A 245 16.00 1.49 12.07
CA ASN A 245 17.03 2.32 11.45
C ASN A 245 18.43 1.88 11.91
N ALA A 246 18.61 1.55 13.19
CA ALA A 246 19.86 1.01 13.73
C ALA A 246 20.25 -0.31 13.03
N ARG A 247 19.30 -1.23 12.86
CA ARG A 247 19.53 -2.49 12.12
C ARG A 247 19.90 -2.26 10.65
N LEU A 248 19.23 -1.34 9.97
CA LEU A 248 19.56 -1.00 8.57
C LEU A 248 20.94 -0.34 8.44
N ALA A 249 21.38 0.39 9.44
CA ALA A 249 22.71 0.97 9.52
C ALA A 249 23.81 0.00 10.02
N GLY A 250 23.48 -1.27 10.31
CA GLY A 250 24.42 -2.26 10.84
C GLY A 250 24.89 -1.97 12.27
N LEU A 251 24.11 -1.20 13.06
CA LEU A 251 24.43 -0.77 14.43
C LEU A 251 23.69 -1.58 15.50
N ALA A 252 22.99 -2.66 15.14
CA ALA A 252 22.22 -3.51 16.06
C ALA A 252 22.41 -4.99 15.74
#